data_8a9b719925955ab41426adc2df117169
#
_entry.id   8a9b719925955ab41426adc2df117169
#
_cell.length_a   1.000
_cell.length_b   1.000
_cell.length_c   1.000
_cell.angle_alpha   90.00
_cell.angle_beta   90.00
_cell.angle_gamma   90.00
#
_symmetry.space_group_name_H-M   'P 1'
#
loop_
_entity.id
_entity.type
_entity.pdbx_description
1 polymer ?
#
loop_
_entity_poly.entity_id
_entity_poly.type
_entity_poly.pdbx_seq_one_letter_code
_entity_poly.pdbx_strand_id
1 'polypeptide(L)'
;SSIHLADPTAPSPTPVAATAVQARVGTFRPDIEGLRAVAVLAVVLFHAGVPGLGGGFVGVDVFFVLSGFLITGLLWRDVVATGTVRVARFYGARARRLLPAGTLVLVVTAIGAALILPPLQARVALRDGIAAALYVGNHRFAATGTDYLAADAPPSPFQHYWSLGVEEQFYLLWPALIVGTAWLV
;
A
#
# COMPACT_ATOMS: atom_id res chain seq x y z
N SER A 1 8.19 -54.81 -23.52
CA SER A 1 7.77 -53.96 -22.36
C SER A 1 8.78 -54.12 -21.25
N SER A 2 9.74 -53.18 -21.18
CA SER A 2 10.77 -53.16 -20.12
C SER A 2 10.31 -52.13 -19.07
N ILE A 3 9.95 -52.63 -17.91
CA ILE A 3 9.66 -51.81 -16.72
C ILE A 3 11.01 -51.38 -16.15
N HIS A 4 11.34 -50.09 -16.23
CA HIS A 4 12.49 -49.53 -15.54
C HIS A 4 12.16 -49.45 -14.05
N LEU A 5 12.71 -50.37 -13.26
CA LEU A 5 12.74 -50.28 -11.81
C LEU A 5 13.64 -49.11 -11.39
N ALA A 6 13.12 -48.22 -10.57
CA ALA A 6 13.90 -47.12 -10.02
C ALA A 6 15.09 -47.68 -9.22
N ASP A 7 16.26 -47.10 -9.41
CA ASP A 7 17.52 -47.47 -8.74
C ASP A 7 17.37 -47.12 -7.22
N PRO A 8 17.42 -48.13 -6.35
CA PRO A 8 17.26 -47.92 -4.89
C PRO A 8 18.50 -47.25 -4.24
N THR A 9 19.54 -46.97 -5.02
CA THR A 9 20.79 -46.38 -4.52
C THR A 9 20.93 -44.89 -4.81
N ALA A 10 19.90 -44.25 -5.41
CA ALA A 10 19.93 -42.82 -5.61
C ALA A 10 19.90 -42.10 -4.22
N PRO A 11 20.89 -41.24 -3.92
CA PRO A 11 20.93 -40.55 -2.65
C PRO A 11 19.68 -39.67 -2.52
N SER A 12 18.91 -39.90 -1.45
CA SER A 12 17.80 -39.05 -1.09
C SER A 12 18.27 -37.59 -1.00
N PRO A 13 17.55 -36.61 -1.55
CA PRO A 13 17.96 -35.22 -1.46
C PRO A 13 18.17 -34.85 0.00
N THR A 14 19.38 -34.39 0.32
CA THR A 14 19.75 -34.03 1.69
C THR A 14 18.78 -33.01 2.27
N PRO A 15 18.32 -33.18 3.51
CA PRO A 15 17.36 -32.26 4.17
C PRO A 15 17.81 -30.79 4.20
N VAL A 16 19.10 -30.55 4.06
CA VAL A 16 19.73 -29.22 4.05
C VAL A 16 19.26 -28.34 2.88
N ALA A 17 19.03 -28.93 1.71
CA ALA A 17 18.57 -28.16 0.53
C ALA A 17 17.09 -27.76 0.67
N ALA A 18 16.25 -28.62 1.21
CA ALA A 18 14.84 -28.32 1.48
C ALA A 18 14.67 -27.27 2.59
N THR A 19 15.50 -27.34 3.64
CA THR A 19 15.51 -26.37 4.73
C THR A 19 16.01 -25.00 4.28
N ALA A 20 17.00 -24.93 3.40
CA ALA A 20 17.52 -23.67 2.86
C ALA A 20 16.53 -22.93 1.94
N VAL A 21 15.70 -23.67 1.21
CA VAL A 21 14.62 -23.08 0.38
C VAL A 21 13.47 -22.60 1.27
N GLN A 22 13.11 -23.36 2.30
CA GLN A 22 12.05 -22.98 3.25
C GLN A 22 12.43 -21.80 4.16
N ALA A 23 13.72 -21.67 4.54
CA ALA A 23 14.21 -20.56 5.36
C ALA A 23 14.18 -19.19 4.63
N ARG A 24 14.09 -19.16 3.29
CA ARG A 24 13.99 -17.92 2.52
C ARG A 24 12.57 -17.34 2.43
N VAL A 25 11.56 -18.03 2.94
CA VAL A 25 10.15 -17.67 2.75
C VAL A 25 9.60 -16.69 3.82
N GLY A 26 10.40 -16.35 4.83
CA GLY A 26 10.01 -15.43 5.91
C GLY A 26 11.04 -14.36 6.22
N THR A 27 12.08 -14.20 5.41
CA THR A 27 13.18 -13.28 5.71
C THR A 27 12.79 -11.82 5.45
N PHE A 28 13.04 -10.99 6.45
CA PHE A 28 13.12 -9.53 6.35
C PHE A 28 13.92 -9.15 5.09
N ARG A 29 13.37 -8.24 4.28
CA ARG A 29 13.93 -7.77 3.01
C ARG A 29 14.51 -6.36 3.20
N PRO A 30 15.78 -6.24 3.63
CA PRO A 30 16.39 -4.94 3.90
C PRO A 30 16.51 -4.07 2.65
N ASP A 31 16.60 -4.67 1.48
CA ASP A 31 16.59 -3.99 0.19
C ASP A 31 15.26 -3.24 -0.06
N ILE A 32 14.12 -3.88 0.21
CA ILE A 32 12.79 -3.26 0.08
C ILE A 32 12.58 -2.17 1.13
N GLU A 33 12.98 -2.42 2.39
CA GLU A 33 12.88 -1.42 3.43
C GLU A 33 13.80 -0.22 3.17
N GLY A 34 14.98 -0.45 2.62
CA GLY A 34 15.88 0.61 2.15
C GLY A 34 15.26 1.48 1.06
N LEU A 35 14.66 0.85 0.03
CA LEU A 35 13.95 1.57 -1.04
C LEU A 35 12.77 2.39 -0.49
N ARG A 36 12.02 1.84 0.46
CA ARG A 36 10.92 2.56 1.12
C ARG A 36 11.43 3.77 1.90
N ALA A 37 12.53 3.63 2.63
CA ALA A 37 13.15 4.74 3.36
C ALA A 37 13.60 5.86 2.40
N VAL A 38 14.25 5.52 1.30
CA VAL A 38 14.66 6.49 0.26
C VAL A 38 13.44 7.18 -0.34
N ALA A 39 12.39 6.43 -0.66
CA ALA A 39 11.16 6.98 -1.23
C ALA A 39 10.46 7.95 -0.25
N VAL A 40 10.37 7.61 1.05
CA VAL A 40 9.83 8.52 2.07
C VAL A 40 10.65 9.79 2.16
N LEU A 41 11.98 9.66 2.25
CA LEU A 41 12.87 10.81 2.34
C LEU A 41 12.73 11.73 1.13
N ALA A 42 12.65 11.16 -0.08
CA ALA A 42 12.46 11.94 -1.30
C ALA A 42 11.15 12.77 -1.25
N VAL A 43 10.04 12.16 -0.83
CA VAL A 43 8.74 12.83 -0.67
C VAL A 43 8.80 13.92 0.40
N VAL A 44 9.40 13.65 1.56
CA VAL A 44 9.51 14.61 2.67
C VAL A 44 10.36 15.81 2.25
N LEU A 45 11.51 15.58 1.63
CA LEU A 45 12.41 16.63 1.20
C LEU A 45 11.82 17.49 0.06
N PHE A 46 11.04 16.84 -0.83
CA PHE A 46 10.26 17.55 -1.84
C PHE A 46 9.24 18.51 -1.22
N HIS A 47 8.46 18.05 -0.24
CA HIS A 47 7.47 18.89 0.43
C HIS A 47 8.11 19.95 1.34
N ALA A 48 9.32 19.69 1.83
CA ALA A 48 10.11 20.69 2.55
C ALA A 48 10.74 21.79 1.65
N GLY A 49 10.54 21.68 0.33
CA GLY A 49 11.06 22.68 -0.62
C GLY A 49 12.58 22.66 -0.78
N VAL A 50 13.24 21.52 -0.52
CA VAL A 50 14.71 21.41 -0.63
C VAL A 50 15.15 21.60 -2.06
N PRO A 51 16.05 22.58 -2.35
CA PRO A 51 16.52 22.84 -3.71
C PRO A 51 17.15 21.60 -4.36
N GLY A 52 16.86 21.37 -5.64
CA GLY A 52 17.38 20.23 -6.40
C GLY A 52 16.58 18.92 -6.26
N LEU A 53 15.57 18.87 -5.39
CA LEU A 53 14.73 17.67 -5.17
C LEU A 53 13.31 17.83 -5.74
N GLY A 54 13.13 18.62 -6.79
CA GLY A 54 11.83 18.84 -7.43
C GLY A 54 11.14 17.57 -7.96
N GLY A 55 11.87 16.47 -8.20
CA GLY A 55 11.34 15.17 -8.60
C GLY A 55 10.99 14.23 -7.43
N GLY A 56 11.10 14.67 -6.17
CA GLY A 56 10.91 13.79 -5.00
C GLY A 56 9.49 13.20 -4.86
N PHE A 57 8.48 13.79 -5.51
CA PHE A 57 7.11 13.26 -5.58
C PHE A 57 7.05 11.84 -6.18
N VAL A 58 8.01 11.46 -7.05
CA VAL A 58 8.13 10.11 -7.63
C VAL A 58 8.27 9.02 -6.54
N GLY A 59 8.71 9.40 -5.34
CA GLY A 59 8.73 8.48 -4.20
C GLY A 59 7.37 7.83 -3.90
N VAL A 60 6.26 8.50 -4.21
CA VAL A 60 4.90 7.91 -4.08
C VAL A 60 4.70 6.76 -5.07
N ASP A 61 5.17 6.91 -6.31
CA ASP A 61 5.07 5.85 -7.32
C ASP A 61 5.91 4.62 -6.93
N VAL A 62 7.10 4.86 -6.37
CA VAL A 62 7.93 3.79 -5.80
C VAL A 62 7.17 3.05 -4.69
N PHE A 63 6.45 3.75 -3.81
CA PHE A 63 5.60 3.11 -2.82
C PHE A 63 4.51 2.24 -3.43
N PHE A 64 3.82 2.72 -4.46
CA PHE A 64 2.78 1.94 -5.13
C PHE A 64 3.33 0.65 -5.74
N VAL A 65 4.49 0.72 -6.40
CA VAL A 65 5.16 -0.46 -6.97
C VAL A 65 5.57 -1.45 -5.87
N LEU A 66 6.21 -0.97 -4.80
CA LEU A 66 6.64 -1.82 -3.70
C LEU A 66 5.45 -2.46 -2.96
N SER A 67 4.39 -1.69 -2.75
CA SER A 67 3.14 -2.18 -2.16
C SER A 67 2.50 -3.27 -3.03
N GLY A 68 2.39 -3.05 -4.32
CA GLY A 68 1.89 -4.04 -5.28
C GLY A 68 2.71 -5.32 -5.27
N PHE A 69 4.03 -5.21 -5.30
CA PHE A 69 4.96 -6.35 -5.23
C PHE A 69 4.80 -7.16 -3.94
N LEU A 70 4.81 -6.49 -2.78
CA LEU A 70 4.73 -7.15 -1.48
C LEU A 70 3.39 -7.86 -1.28
N ILE A 71 2.29 -7.20 -1.65
CA ILE A 71 0.94 -7.76 -1.51
C ILE A 71 0.72 -8.94 -2.44
N THR A 72 1.13 -8.81 -3.71
CA THR A 72 1.05 -9.92 -4.66
C THR A 72 1.81 -11.14 -4.15
N GLY A 73 3.05 -10.94 -3.66
CA GLY A 73 3.83 -12.01 -3.07
C GLY A 73 3.23 -12.62 -1.81
N LEU A 74 2.52 -11.83 -0.99
CA LEU A 74 1.80 -12.30 0.19
C LEU A 74 0.60 -13.17 -0.20
N LEU A 75 -0.25 -12.67 -1.08
CA LEU A 75 -1.47 -13.34 -1.53
C LEU A 75 -1.15 -14.60 -2.32
N TRP A 76 -0.14 -14.55 -3.19
CA TRP A 76 0.32 -15.71 -3.93
C TRP A 76 0.79 -16.85 -3.02
N ARG A 77 1.55 -16.52 -1.97
CA ARG A 77 1.96 -17.51 -0.96
C ARG A 77 0.78 -18.14 -0.23
N ASP A 78 -0.24 -17.35 0.11
CA ASP A 78 -1.47 -17.88 0.72
C ASP A 78 -2.17 -18.86 -0.23
N VAL A 79 -2.31 -18.52 -1.53
CA VAL A 79 -2.91 -19.41 -2.55
C VAL A 79 -2.11 -20.71 -2.69
N VAL A 80 -0.79 -20.63 -2.83
CA VAL A 80 0.07 -21.83 -2.97
C VAL A 80 0.02 -22.72 -1.72
N ALA A 81 -0.06 -22.13 -0.52
CA ALA A 81 -0.03 -22.88 0.72
C ALA A 81 -1.39 -23.46 1.13
N THR A 82 -2.50 -22.82 0.76
CA THR A 82 -3.83 -23.17 1.28
C THR A 82 -4.90 -23.35 0.19
N GLY A 83 -4.55 -23.13 -1.08
CA GLY A 83 -5.48 -23.15 -2.21
C GLY A 83 -6.41 -21.92 -2.27
N THR A 84 -6.29 -20.98 -1.32
CA THR A 84 -7.16 -19.80 -1.27
C THR A 84 -6.49 -18.62 -0.55
N VAL A 85 -7.06 -17.42 -0.72
CA VAL A 85 -6.63 -16.23 0.03
C VAL A 85 -7.41 -16.11 1.33
N ARG A 86 -6.70 -15.96 2.45
CA ARG A 86 -7.31 -15.72 3.77
C ARG A 86 -7.69 -14.25 3.95
N VAL A 87 -8.74 -13.84 3.25
CA VAL A 87 -9.18 -12.44 3.10
C VAL A 87 -9.36 -11.72 4.45
N ALA A 88 -10.03 -12.35 5.41
CA ALA A 88 -10.26 -11.77 6.73
C ALA A 88 -8.95 -11.52 7.51
N ARG A 89 -7.97 -12.43 7.40
CA ARG A 89 -6.65 -12.28 8.01
C ARG A 89 -5.88 -11.13 7.36
N PHE A 90 -5.95 -11.04 6.04
CA PHE A 90 -5.30 -9.99 5.25
C PHE A 90 -5.80 -8.61 5.64
N TYR A 91 -7.12 -8.37 5.56
CA TYR A 91 -7.68 -7.06 5.92
C TYR A 91 -7.57 -6.75 7.41
N GLY A 92 -7.72 -7.73 8.29
CA GLY A 92 -7.57 -7.54 9.72
C GLY A 92 -6.15 -7.15 10.13
N ALA A 93 -5.11 -7.73 9.52
CA ALA A 93 -3.72 -7.33 9.76
C ALA A 93 -3.45 -5.91 9.27
N ARG A 94 -4.01 -5.55 8.11
CA ARG A 94 -3.87 -4.24 7.52
C ARG A 94 -4.58 -3.16 8.34
N ALA A 95 -5.83 -3.39 8.71
CA ALA A 95 -6.61 -2.47 9.53
C ALA A 95 -5.90 -2.15 10.85
N ARG A 96 -5.40 -3.16 11.56
CA ARG A 96 -4.64 -2.94 12.80
C ARG A 96 -3.38 -2.11 12.61
N ARG A 97 -2.79 -2.13 11.42
CA ARG A 97 -1.57 -1.36 11.12
C ARG A 97 -1.88 0.08 10.71
N LEU A 98 -2.95 0.32 9.94
CA LEU A 98 -3.23 1.61 9.32
C LEU A 98 -4.19 2.47 10.14
N LEU A 99 -5.28 1.87 10.68
CA LEU A 99 -6.34 2.64 11.33
C LEU A 99 -5.86 3.46 12.53
N PRO A 100 -5.00 2.97 13.44
CA PRO A 100 -4.61 3.77 14.60
C PRO A 100 -3.89 5.06 14.21
N ALA A 101 -2.87 4.97 13.36
CA ALA A 101 -2.11 6.13 12.92
C ALA A 101 -2.93 7.04 11.99
N GLY A 102 -3.64 6.45 11.01
CA GLY A 102 -4.48 7.19 10.08
C GLY A 102 -5.60 7.96 10.80
N THR A 103 -6.29 7.32 11.74
CA THR A 103 -7.36 7.97 12.54
C THR A 103 -6.79 9.09 13.41
N LEU A 104 -5.64 8.86 14.06
CA LEU A 104 -5.01 9.89 14.88
C LEU A 104 -4.70 11.14 14.06
N VAL A 105 -4.01 10.98 12.93
CA VAL A 105 -3.66 12.10 12.04
C VAL A 105 -4.91 12.79 11.53
N LEU A 106 -5.93 12.02 11.09
CA LEU A 106 -7.19 12.56 10.60
C LEU A 106 -7.90 13.41 11.66
N VAL A 107 -8.03 12.93 12.89
CA VAL A 107 -8.69 13.64 13.99
C VAL A 107 -7.92 14.89 14.38
N VAL A 108 -6.59 14.79 14.54
CA VAL A 108 -5.76 15.96 14.89
C VAL A 108 -5.83 17.02 13.80
N THR A 109 -5.75 16.61 12.52
CA THR A 109 -5.86 17.55 11.39
C THR A 109 -7.26 18.18 11.32
N ALA A 110 -8.34 17.43 11.58
CA ALA A 110 -9.70 17.94 11.58
C ALA A 110 -9.92 18.98 12.71
N ILE A 111 -9.43 18.69 13.92
CA ILE A 111 -9.48 19.63 15.04
C ILE A 111 -8.66 20.88 14.72
N GLY A 112 -7.42 20.72 14.23
CA GLY A 112 -6.59 21.85 13.82
C GLY A 112 -7.24 22.71 12.74
N ALA A 113 -7.83 22.10 11.71
CA ALA A 113 -8.55 22.82 10.66
C ALA A 113 -9.76 23.60 11.24
N ALA A 114 -10.52 23.00 12.15
CA ALA A 114 -11.68 23.65 12.77
C ALA A 114 -11.31 24.84 13.67
N LEU A 115 -10.14 24.79 14.32
CA LEU A 115 -9.69 25.82 15.26
C LEU A 115 -8.89 26.96 14.60
N ILE A 116 -8.17 26.66 13.51
CA ILE A 116 -7.18 27.58 12.93
C ILE A 116 -7.69 28.22 11.64
N LEU A 117 -8.46 27.49 10.82
CA LEU A 117 -8.89 27.96 9.52
C LEU A 117 -10.14 28.88 9.63
N PRO A 118 -10.30 29.85 8.71
CA PRO A 118 -11.54 30.59 8.58
C PRO A 118 -12.73 29.65 8.34
N PRO A 119 -13.96 30.01 8.79
CA PRO A 119 -15.10 29.07 8.82
C PRO A 119 -15.43 28.41 7.48
N LEU A 120 -15.27 29.12 6.37
CA LEU A 120 -15.51 28.56 5.03
C LEU A 120 -14.46 27.53 4.66
N GLN A 121 -13.17 27.85 4.88
CA GLN A 121 -12.06 26.93 4.62
C GLN A 121 -12.11 25.70 5.53
N ALA A 122 -12.45 25.89 6.82
CA ALA A 122 -12.63 24.78 7.75
C ALA A 122 -13.72 23.81 7.27
N ARG A 123 -14.86 24.32 6.78
CA ARG A 123 -15.93 23.45 6.23
C ARG A 123 -15.46 22.66 5.01
N VAL A 124 -14.70 23.26 4.11
CA VAL A 124 -14.13 22.56 2.94
C VAL A 124 -13.15 21.49 3.41
N ALA A 125 -12.21 21.83 4.30
CA ALA A 125 -11.23 20.89 4.85
C ALA A 125 -11.90 19.71 5.57
N LEU A 126 -12.95 19.94 6.36
CA LEU A 126 -13.67 18.86 7.03
C LEU A 126 -14.38 17.92 6.04
N ARG A 127 -14.92 18.43 4.93
CA ARG A 127 -15.45 17.59 3.85
C ARG A 127 -14.37 16.75 3.20
N ASP A 128 -13.17 17.30 3.00
CA ASP A 128 -12.00 16.57 2.51
C ASP A 128 -11.58 15.50 3.52
N GLY A 129 -11.62 15.80 4.82
CA GLY A 129 -11.38 14.84 5.89
C GLY A 129 -12.35 13.66 5.88
N ILE A 130 -13.64 13.91 5.61
CA ILE A 130 -14.63 12.81 5.43
C ILE A 130 -14.25 11.93 4.23
N ALA A 131 -13.92 12.53 3.09
CA ALA A 131 -13.48 11.77 1.91
C ALA A 131 -12.19 10.99 2.17
N ALA A 132 -11.25 11.57 2.92
CA ALA A 132 -10.03 10.91 3.37
C ALA A 132 -10.33 9.70 4.28
N ALA A 133 -11.24 9.86 5.25
CA ALA A 133 -11.66 8.78 6.15
C ALA A 133 -12.33 7.61 5.42
N LEU A 134 -13.01 7.88 4.32
CA LEU A 134 -13.65 6.90 3.46
C LEU A 134 -12.72 6.34 2.37
N TYR A 135 -11.45 6.72 2.35
CA TYR A 135 -10.48 6.34 1.32
C TYR A 135 -10.89 6.71 -0.12
N VAL A 136 -11.68 7.77 -0.30
CA VAL A 136 -12.10 8.32 -1.60
C VAL A 136 -11.55 9.74 -1.85
N GLY A 137 -10.57 10.16 -1.06
CA GLY A 137 -9.91 11.46 -1.18
C GLY A 137 -9.29 11.70 -2.55
N ASN A 138 -8.73 10.67 -3.19
CA ASN A 138 -8.17 10.75 -4.54
C ASN A 138 -9.21 11.23 -5.58
N HIS A 139 -10.44 10.69 -5.55
CA HIS A 139 -11.52 11.12 -6.45
C HIS A 139 -11.97 12.54 -6.17
N ARG A 140 -12.10 12.88 -4.87
CA ARG A 140 -12.48 14.23 -4.47
C ARG A 140 -11.45 15.27 -4.89
N PHE A 141 -10.17 15.01 -4.64
CA PHE A 141 -9.10 15.95 -5.03
C PHE A 141 -8.91 16.03 -6.55
N ALA A 142 -9.10 14.94 -7.29
CA ALA A 142 -9.12 14.98 -8.74
C ALA A 142 -10.27 15.87 -9.27
N ALA A 143 -11.47 15.75 -8.71
CA ALA A 143 -12.62 16.56 -9.09
C ALA A 143 -12.41 18.06 -8.75
N THR A 144 -11.86 18.39 -7.58
CA THR A 144 -11.57 19.78 -7.22
C THR A 144 -10.38 20.36 -7.99
N GLY A 145 -9.37 19.57 -8.32
CA GLY A 145 -8.21 20.00 -9.12
C GLY A 145 -8.54 20.34 -10.57
N THR A 146 -9.67 19.83 -11.08
CA THR A 146 -10.18 20.16 -12.42
C THR A 146 -11.19 21.32 -12.41
N ASP A 147 -11.56 21.81 -11.23
CA ASP A 147 -12.47 22.95 -11.09
C ASP A 147 -11.69 24.26 -11.29
N TYR A 148 -11.95 24.93 -12.41
CA TYR A 148 -11.33 26.21 -12.76
C TYR A 148 -11.56 27.29 -11.69
N LEU A 149 -12.71 27.28 -10.99
CA LEU A 149 -13.02 28.25 -9.96
C LEU A 149 -12.28 27.98 -8.62
N ALA A 150 -11.73 26.78 -8.48
CA ALA A 150 -10.95 26.39 -7.30
C ALA A 150 -9.41 26.42 -7.54
N ALA A 151 -8.95 26.86 -8.73
CA ALA A 151 -7.54 26.81 -9.11
C ALA A 151 -6.61 27.59 -8.14
N ASP A 152 -7.11 28.68 -7.53
CA ASP A 152 -6.38 29.52 -6.58
C ASP A 152 -6.61 29.11 -5.10
N ALA A 153 -7.38 28.05 -4.86
CA ALA A 153 -7.67 27.62 -3.49
C ALA A 153 -6.40 27.01 -2.85
N PRO A 154 -6.11 27.33 -1.57
CA PRO A 154 -5.00 26.72 -0.88
C PRO A 154 -5.17 25.20 -0.80
N PRO A 155 -4.08 24.41 -0.87
CA PRO A 155 -4.16 22.95 -0.79
C PRO A 155 -4.81 22.50 0.52
N SER A 156 -5.63 21.47 0.42
CA SER A 156 -6.29 20.89 1.60
C SER A 156 -5.27 20.28 2.58
N PRO A 157 -5.42 20.49 3.90
CA PRO A 157 -4.57 19.82 4.90
C PRO A 157 -4.70 18.28 4.85
N PHE A 158 -5.73 17.73 4.21
CA PHE A 158 -5.92 16.30 3.99
C PHE A 158 -5.42 15.80 2.64
N GLN A 159 -4.80 16.66 1.84
CA GLN A 159 -4.41 16.30 0.47
C GLN A 159 -3.52 15.06 0.42
N HIS A 160 -2.60 14.88 1.37
CA HIS A 160 -1.71 13.71 1.45
C HIS A 160 -2.44 12.35 1.55
N TYR A 161 -3.73 12.32 1.92
CA TYR A 161 -4.53 11.09 1.95
C TYR A 161 -4.93 10.57 0.56
N TRP A 162 -4.69 11.33 -0.52
CA TRP A 162 -5.03 10.89 -1.87
C TRP A 162 -4.32 9.58 -2.24
N SER A 163 -3.02 9.48 -1.94
CA SER A 163 -2.23 8.29 -2.25
C SER A 163 -2.64 7.08 -1.41
N LEU A 164 -3.01 7.30 -0.14
CA LEU A 164 -3.56 6.25 0.71
C LEU A 164 -4.91 5.74 0.18
N GLY A 165 -5.76 6.63 -0.35
CA GLY A 165 -7.02 6.25 -1.01
C GLY A 165 -6.78 5.33 -2.21
N VAL A 166 -5.86 5.67 -3.10
CA VAL A 166 -5.47 4.83 -4.25
C VAL A 166 -4.97 3.46 -3.79
N GLU A 167 -4.10 3.44 -2.78
CA GLU A 167 -3.51 2.22 -2.25
C GLU A 167 -4.58 1.28 -1.65
N GLU A 168 -5.51 1.80 -0.85
CA GLU A 168 -6.57 0.98 -0.23
C GLU A 168 -7.58 0.46 -1.26
N GLN A 169 -7.92 1.25 -2.27
CA GLN A 169 -8.76 0.79 -3.38
C GLN A 169 -8.09 -0.36 -4.16
N PHE A 170 -6.79 -0.25 -4.42
CA PHE A 170 -6.03 -1.34 -5.02
C PHE A 170 -6.08 -2.61 -4.15
N TYR A 171 -5.88 -2.49 -2.85
CA TYR A 171 -5.91 -3.63 -1.94
C TYR A 171 -7.29 -4.24 -1.78
N LEU A 172 -8.35 -3.49 -2.03
CA LEU A 172 -9.70 -4.03 -2.04
C LEU A 172 -9.93 -4.93 -3.27
N LEU A 173 -9.42 -4.53 -4.44
CA LEU A 173 -9.63 -5.24 -5.70
C LEU A 173 -8.63 -6.38 -5.93
N TRP A 174 -7.39 -6.22 -5.49
CA TRP A 174 -6.29 -7.13 -5.84
C TRP A 174 -6.48 -8.57 -5.34
N PRO A 175 -6.93 -8.83 -4.09
CA PRO A 175 -7.24 -10.19 -3.65
C PRO A 175 -8.32 -10.88 -4.48
N ALA A 176 -9.35 -10.13 -4.89
CA ALA A 176 -10.41 -10.67 -5.73
C ALA A 176 -9.91 -11.06 -7.13
N LEU A 177 -9.01 -10.25 -7.71
CA LEU A 177 -8.39 -10.55 -9.01
C LEU A 177 -7.49 -11.79 -8.92
N ILE A 178 -6.68 -11.92 -7.86
CA ILE A 178 -5.82 -13.10 -7.67
C ILE A 178 -6.64 -14.37 -7.47
N VAL A 179 -7.69 -14.33 -6.65
CA VAL A 179 -8.59 -15.47 -6.48
C VAL A 179 -9.29 -15.80 -7.79
N GLY A 180 -9.80 -14.80 -8.50
CA GLY A 180 -10.48 -15.01 -9.78
C GLY A 180 -9.56 -15.65 -10.83
N THR A 181 -8.32 -15.21 -10.95
CA THR A 181 -7.35 -15.82 -11.88
C THR A 181 -6.95 -17.23 -11.47
N ALA A 182 -6.81 -17.50 -10.17
CA ALA A 182 -6.51 -18.84 -9.68
C ALA A 182 -7.65 -19.86 -9.92
N TRP A 183 -8.89 -19.38 -10.07
CA TRP A 183 -10.06 -20.22 -10.42
C TRP A 183 -10.15 -20.53 -11.91
N LEU A 184 -9.50 -19.73 -12.76
CA LEU A 184 -9.55 -19.88 -14.22
C LEU A 184 -8.44 -20.79 -14.78
N VAL A 185 -7.46 -21.16 -13.95
CA VAL A 185 -6.31 -22.03 -14.27
C VAL A 185 -6.44 -23.38 -13.58
#